data_3e6ae96856b25027ddba5632854be117
#
_entry.id   3e6ae96856b25027ddba5632854be117
#
_cell.length_a   1.000
_cell.length_b   1.000
_cell.length_c   1.000
_cell.angle_alpha   90.00
_cell.angle_beta   90.00
_cell.angle_gamma   90.00
#
_symmetry.space_group_name_H-M   'P 1'
#
loop_
_entity.id
_entity.type
_entity.pdbx_description
1 polymer ?
#
loop_
_entity_poly.entity_id
_entity_poly.type
_entity_poly.pdbx_seq_one_letter_code
_entity_poly.pdbx_strand_id
1 'polypeptide(L)'
;MERDEVYEIKKFKHNFFHHNLYVNTFQNHLKEHRFIESLHRHDFYVLVLFTNGTGLHKIDFDTFDITKGSLFLMQPGQIHLWELSSDIDGYIVFFSKEIYNLHFRDKKIEEYLFFQSSKNKPELVLNIDEMKQI
;
A
#
# COMPACT_ATOMS: atom_id res chain seq x y z
N MET A 1 20.46 -6.13 -16.50
CA MET A 1 19.48 -6.33 -15.42
C MET A 1 18.84 -4.99 -15.07
N GLU A 2 17.55 -4.90 -15.20
CA GLU A 2 16.85 -3.67 -14.85
C GLU A 2 16.91 -3.45 -13.34
N ARG A 3 17.12 -2.20 -12.97
CA ARG A 3 17.03 -1.81 -11.56
C ARG A 3 15.58 -1.62 -11.19
N ASP A 4 15.20 -2.10 -10.01
CA ASP A 4 13.89 -1.79 -9.44
C ASP A 4 13.81 -0.28 -9.19
N GLU A 5 12.71 0.33 -9.61
CA GLU A 5 12.48 1.74 -9.32
C GLU A 5 12.10 1.92 -7.85
N VAL A 6 12.61 2.97 -7.23
CA VAL A 6 12.23 3.40 -5.88
C VAL A 6 11.40 4.66 -6.00
N TYR A 7 10.15 4.59 -5.53
CA TYR A 7 9.23 5.71 -5.60
C TYR A 7 9.18 6.45 -4.26
N GLU A 8 9.24 7.79 -4.34
CA GLU A 8 9.00 8.67 -3.21
C GLU A 8 7.57 9.18 -3.24
N ILE A 9 7.02 9.55 -2.08
CA ILE A 9 5.64 10.05 -1.98
C ILE A 9 5.41 11.25 -2.89
N LYS A 10 6.38 12.16 -3.00
CA LYS A 10 6.27 13.36 -3.85
C LYS A 10 6.03 13.05 -5.33
N LYS A 11 6.30 11.82 -5.79
CA LYS A 11 5.99 11.38 -7.15
C LYS A 11 4.48 11.26 -7.37
N PHE A 12 3.70 11.07 -6.31
CA PHE A 12 2.24 10.92 -6.30
C PHE A 12 1.58 12.20 -5.79
N LYS A 13 1.85 13.32 -6.38
CA LYS A 13 1.50 14.64 -5.84
C LYS A 13 0.08 15.15 -6.14
N HIS A 14 -0.71 14.43 -6.92
CA HIS A 14 -2.14 14.71 -7.05
C HIS A 14 -2.85 14.30 -5.77
N ASN A 15 -3.83 15.07 -5.30
CA ASN A 15 -4.55 14.83 -4.04
C ASN A 15 -3.64 14.80 -2.81
N PHE A 16 -2.64 15.64 -2.80
CA PHE A 16 -1.58 15.59 -1.82
C PHE A 16 -1.82 16.64 -0.74
N PHE A 17 -1.97 16.20 0.51
CA PHE A 17 -2.23 17.08 1.66
C PHE A 17 -0.95 17.51 2.39
N HIS A 18 0.09 16.72 2.28
CA HIS A 18 1.33 16.89 3.02
C HIS A 18 2.47 16.19 2.28
N HIS A 19 3.70 16.65 2.46
CA HIS A 19 4.88 16.05 1.80
C HIS A 19 5.06 14.57 2.14
N ASN A 20 4.48 14.11 3.24
CA ASN A 20 4.66 12.76 3.75
C ASN A 20 3.35 11.96 3.80
N LEU A 21 2.30 12.46 3.15
CA LEU A 21 0.99 11.81 3.15
C LEU A 21 0.34 11.93 1.77
N TYR A 22 -0.16 10.79 1.28
CA TYR A 22 -0.92 10.71 0.03
C TYR A 22 -2.14 9.82 0.28
N VAL A 23 -3.32 10.27 -0.12
CA VAL A 23 -4.57 9.53 0.00
C VAL A 23 -5.33 9.63 -1.31
N ASN A 24 -5.83 8.50 -1.81
CA ASN A 24 -6.59 8.48 -3.06
C ASN A 24 -7.50 7.25 -3.12
N THR A 25 -8.51 7.30 -4.00
CA THR A 25 -9.17 6.07 -4.41
C THR A 25 -8.22 5.29 -5.31
N PHE A 26 -8.36 3.97 -5.33
CA PHE A 26 -7.46 3.13 -6.10
C PHE A 26 -7.62 3.35 -7.61
N GLN A 27 -8.86 3.54 -8.09
CA GLN A 27 -9.13 3.82 -9.51
C GLN A 27 -8.48 5.13 -9.95
N ASN A 28 -8.62 6.20 -9.18
CA ASN A 28 -7.96 7.46 -9.50
C ASN A 28 -6.44 7.33 -9.48
N HIS A 29 -5.92 6.59 -8.50
CA HIS A 29 -4.50 6.32 -8.40
C HIS A 29 -3.95 5.64 -9.66
N LEU A 30 -4.65 4.62 -10.16
CA LEU A 30 -4.27 3.93 -11.40
C LEU A 30 -4.31 4.84 -12.62
N LYS A 31 -5.35 5.69 -12.73
CA LYS A 31 -5.50 6.62 -13.86
C LYS A 31 -4.40 7.67 -13.89
N GLU A 32 -4.03 8.17 -12.72
CA GLU A 32 -3.03 9.23 -12.59
C GLU A 32 -1.60 8.72 -12.64
N HIS A 33 -1.38 7.46 -12.28
CA HIS A 33 -0.04 6.89 -12.09
C HIS A 33 0.07 5.51 -12.73
N ARG A 34 0.08 5.46 -14.07
CA ARG A 34 0.14 4.19 -14.82
C ARG A 34 1.44 3.42 -14.60
N PHE A 35 2.50 4.09 -14.17
CA PHE A 35 3.79 3.46 -13.93
C PHE A 35 3.80 2.46 -12.77
N ILE A 36 2.78 2.48 -11.91
CA ILE A 36 2.72 1.59 -10.74
C ILE A 36 2.42 0.13 -11.09
N GLU A 37 2.05 -0.16 -12.33
CA GLU A 37 1.81 -1.54 -12.77
C GLU A 37 3.08 -2.34 -12.99
N SER A 38 4.24 -1.69 -13.01
CA SER A 38 5.53 -2.36 -13.10
C SER A 38 6.11 -2.68 -11.72
N LEU A 39 7.04 -3.62 -11.69
CA LEU A 39 7.75 -3.97 -10.45
C LEU A 39 8.48 -2.77 -9.89
N HIS A 40 8.23 -2.42 -8.63
CA HIS A 40 8.83 -1.25 -8.02
C HIS A 40 8.91 -1.36 -6.49
N ARG A 41 9.63 -0.42 -5.89
CA ARG A 41 9.74 -0.22 -4.44
C ARG A 41 9.23 1.16 -4.07
N HIS A 42 8.89 1.32 -2.80
CA HIS A 42 8.58 2.63 -2.21
C HIS A 42 9.54 2.92 -1.06
N ASP A 43 9.80 4.20 -0.79
CA ASP A 43 10.54 4.63 0.41
C ASP A 43 9.61 5.06 1.56
N PHE A 44 8.35 4.66 1.50
CA PHE A 44 7.29 5.02 2.45
C PHE A 44 6.43 3.80 2.75
N TYR A 45 5.55 3.93 3.75
CA TYR A 45 4.59 2.90 4.11
C TYR A 45 3.37 2.99 3.21
N VAL A 46 2.80 1.85 2.88
CA VAL A 46 1.61 1.73 2.03
C VAL A 46 0.53 0.97 2.77
N LEU A 47 -0.67 1.53 2.77
CA LEU A 47 -1.88 0.85 3.21
C LEU A 47 -2.84 0.84 2.03
N VAL A 48 -3.29 -0.32 1.61
CA VAL A 48 -4.27 -0.44 0.54
C VAL A 48 -5.39 -1.40 0.93
N LEU A 49 -6.64 -0.94 0.79
CA LEU A 49 -7.84 -1.73 1.00
C LEU A 49 -8.53 -1.89 -0.35
N PHE A 50 -8.73 -3.14 -0.78
CA PHE A 50 -9.48 -3.44 -2.01
C PHE A 50 -10.95 -3.66 -1.67
N THR A 51 -11.81 -2.86 -2.28
CA THR A 51 -13.26 -2.92 -2.06
C THR A 51 -14.01 -3.57 -3.21
N ASN A 52 -13.35 -3.76 -4.35
CA ASN A 52 -13.94 -4.38 -5.52
C ASN A 52 -12.83 -4.97 -6.40
N GLY A 53 -13.18 -6.02 -7.16
CA GLY A 53 -12.26 -6.63 -8.11
C GLY A 53 -11.43 -7.75 -7.52
N THR A 54 -10.54 -8.29 -8.35
CA THR A 54 -9.65 -9.40 -8.02
C THR A 54 -8.27 -9.18 -8.62
N GLY A 55 -7.34 -10.04 -8.27
CA GLY A 55 -6.01 -10.00 -8.85
C GLY A 55 -4.99 -10.71 -7.98
N LEU A 56 -3.73 -10.42 -8.28
CA LEU A 56 -2.59 -10.92 -7.51
C LEU A 56 -1.73 -9.77 -7.05
N HIS A 57 -1.23 -9.87 -5.84
CA HIS A 57 -0.25 -8.94 -5.28
C HIS A 57 1.00 -9.71 -4.90
N LYS A 58 2.09 -9.46 -5.58
CA LYS A 58 3.39 -10.03 -5.26
C LYS A 58 4.13 -9.04 -4.38
N ILE A 59 4.52 -9.49 -3.20
CA ILE A 59 5.31 -8.69 -2.25
C ILE A 59 6.54 -9.50 -1.89
N ASP A 60 7.72 -8.99 -2.23
CA ASP A 60 9.00 -9.67 -2.10
C ASP A 60 8.94 -11.05 -2.79
N PHE A 61 8.97 -12.15 -2.05
CA PHE A 61 8.95 -13.51 -2.61
C PHE A 61 7.58 -14.19 -2.54
N ASP A 62 6.59 -13.50 -1.98
CA ASP A 62 5.28 -14.08 -1.73
C ASP A 62 4.23 -13.52 -2.68
N THR A 63 3.25 -14.36 -3.03
CA THR A 63 2.12 -13.96 -3.87
C THR A 63 0.84 -14.12 -3.08
N PHE A 64 0.01 -13.07 -3.10
CA PHE A 64 -1.27 -13.03 -2.40
C PHE A 64 -2.39 -12.82 -3.40
N ASP A 65 -3.50 -13.54 -3.23
CA ASP A 65 -4.72 -13.28 -3.97
C ASP A 65 -5.39 -12.02 -3.45
N ILE A 66 -5.85 -11.18 -4.37
CA ILE A 66 -6.63 -9.99 -4.04
C ILE A 66 -8.10 -10.34 -4.17
N THR A 67 -8.84 -10.09 -3.11
CA THR A 67 -10.29 -10.25 -3.07
C THR A 67 -10.92 -9.03 -2.40
N LYS A 68 -12.24 -8.91 -2.49
CA LYS A 68 -12.96 -7.85 -1.77
C LYS A 68 -12.67 -7.99 -0.27
N GLY A 69 -12.19 -6.92 0.34
CA GLY A 69 -11.80 -6.89 1.74
C GLY A 69 -10.31 -7.12 2.00
N SER A 70 -9.53 -7.44 0.97
CA SER A 70 -8.07 -7.56 1.14
C SER A 70 -7.47 -6.22 1.56
N LEU A 71 -6.77 -6.22 2.68
CA LEU A 71 -6.05 -5.07 3.22
C LEU A 71 -4.57 -5.43 3.29
N PHE A 72 -3.75 -4.66 2.60
CA PHE A 72 -2.30 -4.86 2.59
C PHE A 72 -1.59 -3.71 3.28
N LEU A 73 -0.58 -4.06 4.06
CA LEU A 73 0.31 -3.13 4.74
C LEU A 73 1.73 -3.42 4.27
N MET A 74 2.38 -2.43 3.70
CA MET A 74 3.73 -2.57 3.19
C MET A 74 4.66 -1.55 3.83
N GLN A 75 5.88 -2.00 4.08
CA GLN A 75 6.93 -1.14 4.63
C GLN A 75 7.88 -0.68 3.53
N PRO A 76 8.66 0.39 3.77
CA PRO A 76 9.66 0.85 2.82
C PRO A 76 10.62 -0.27 2.41
N GLY A 77 11.00 -0.27 1.16
CA GLY A 77 11.99 -1.19 0.62
C GLY A 77 11.45 -2.51 0.10
N GLN A 78 10.21 -2.86 0.41
CA GLN A 78 9.61 -4.07 -0.16
C GLN A 78 9.34 -3.89 -1.64
N ILE A 79 9.69 -4.90 -2.43
CA ILE A 79 9.40 -4.94 -3.86
C ILE A 79 7.99 -5.46 -4.03
N HIS A 80 7.19 -4.82 -4.88
CA HIS A 80 5.86 -5.35 -5.17
C HIS A 80 5.44 -5.16 -6.63
N LEU A 81 4.46 -5.97 -7.00
CA LEU A 81 3.85 -5.95 -8.32
C LEU A 81 2.37 -6.34 -8.18
N TRP A 82 1.51 -5.62 -8.88
CA TRP A 82 0.08 -5.95 -8.96
C TRP A 82 -0.29 -6.47 -10.34
N GLU A 83 -1.10 -7.52 -10.37
CA GLU A 83 -1.85 -7.97 -11.54
C GLU A 83 -3.33 -7.82 -11.19
N LEU A 84 -4.04 -6.91 -11.84
CA LEU A 84 -5.33 -6.43 -11.38
C LEU A 84 -6.43 -6.64 -12.42
N SER A 85 -7.63 -7.02 -11.96
CA SER A 85 -8.81 -7.04 -12.81
C SER A 85 -9.21 -5.61 -13.21
N SER A 86 -9.96 -5.48 -14.31
CA SER A 86 -10.34 -4.15 -14.82
C SER A 86 -11.29 -3.40 -13.91
N ASP A 87 -12.02 -4.12 -13.05
CA ASP A 87 -12.98 -3.55 -12.10
C ASP A 87 -12.38 -3.31 -10.70
N ILE A 88 -11.07 -3.40 -10.59
CA ILE A 88 -10.39 -3.19 -9.30
C ILE A 88 -10.66 -1.79 -8.74
N ASP A 89 -10.96 -1.70 -7.47
CA ASP A 89 -11.08 -0.41 -6.78
C ASP A 89 -10.82 -0.58 -5.28
N GLY A 90 -10.70 0.54 -4.61
CA GLY A 90 -10.45 0.60 -3.18
C GLY A 90 -9.88 1.93 -2.76
N TYR A 91 -9.11 1.91 -1.69
CA TYR A 91 -8.48 3.09 -1.13
C TYR A 91 -7.00 2.82 -0.90
N ILE A 92 -6.17 3.83 -1.15
CA ILE A 92 -4.73 3.73 -0.95
C ILE A 92 -4.23 4.92 -0.15
N VAL A 93 -3.34 4.64 0.79
CA VAL A 93 -2.70 5.64 1.64
C VAL A 93 -1.20 5.39 1.62
N PHE A 94 -0.44 6.42 1.30
CA PHE A 94 1.01 6.43 1.46
C PHE A 94 1.35 7.38 2.60
N PHE A 95 2.24 6.96 3.49
CA PHE A 95 2.67 7.82 4.58
C PHE A 95 4.12 7.52 4.95
N SER A 96 4.82 8.57 5.39
CA SER A 96 6.18 8.41 5.86
C SER A 96 6.21 8.01 7.32
N LYS A 97 7.31 7.41 7.74
CA LYS A 97 7.58 7.13 9.14
C LYS A 97 7.55 8.41 9.98
N GLU A 98 8.04 9.51 9.43
CA GLU A 98 8.12 10.80 10.11
C GLU A 98 6.74 11.34 10.48
N ILE A 99 5.77 11.31 9.55
CA ILE A 99 4.43 11.81 9.84
C ILE A 99 3.71 10.93 10.86
N TYR A 100 3.91 9.63 10.78
CA TYR A 100 3.32 8.72 11.76
C TYR A 100 3.91 8.98 13.16
N ASN A 101 5.23 9.01 13.28
CA ASN A 101 5.91 9.18 14.57
C ASN A 101 5.68 10.56 15.18
N LEU A 102 5.39 11.57 14.36
CA LEU A 102 5.04 12.90 14.84
C LEU A 102 3.72 12.91 15.59
N HIS A 103 2.75 12.15 15.13
CA HIS A 103 1.38 12.13 15.68
C HIS A 103 1.15 11.03 16.72
N PHE A 104 1.91 9.95 16.67
CA PHE A 104 1.78 8.79 17.55
C PHE A 104 3.09 8.56 18.31
N ARG A 105 3.26 9.26 19.41
CA ARG A 105 4.53 9.30 20.15
C ARG A 105 4.80 8.09 21.03
N ASP A 106 3.74 7.34 21.38
CA ASP A 106 3.86 6.25 22.35
C ASP A 106 4.55 5.02 21.77
N LYS A 107 4.46 4.83 20.46
CA LYS A 107 5.06 3.70 19.78
C LYS A 107 5.43 4.09 18.35
N LYS A 108 6.69 3.90 17.98
CA LYS A 108 7.15 4.13 16.61
C LYS A 108 6.55 3.08 15.68
N ILE A 109 6.30 3.47 14.42
CA ILE A 109 5.66 2.58 13.45
C ILE A 109 6.46 1.30 13.22
N GLU A 110 7.77 1.37 13.19
CA GLU A 110 8.63 0.21 13.00
C GLU A 110 8.61 -0.78 14.15
N GLU A 111 8.03 -0.40 15.31
CA GLU A 111 7.86 -1.29 16.46
C GLU A 111 6.64 -2.20 16.34
N TYR A 112 5.72 -1.92 15.42
CA TYR A 112 4.57 -2.79 15.19
C TYR A 112 4.99 -4.06 14.48
N LEU A 113 4.44 -5.19 14.91
CA LEU A 113 4.80 -6.50 14.40
C LEU A 113 4.58 -6.65 12.89
N PHE A 114 3.62 -5.94 12.32
CA PHE A 114 3.37 -5.95 10.89
C PHE A 114 4.59 -5.55 10.06
N PHE A 115 5.42 -4.67 10.62
CA PHE A 115 6.56 -4.09 9.90
C PHE A 115 7.90 -4.61 10.37
N GLN A 116 7.92 -5.51 11.35
CA GLN A 116 9.18 -6.00 11.93
C GLN A 116 9.62 -7.34 11.42
N SER A 117 8.72 -8.18 10.97
CA SER A 117 9.02 -9.58 10.81
C SER A 117 8.53 -10.15 9.48
N SER A 118 9.42 -10.90 8.83
CA SER A 118 9.06 -11.74 7.68
C SER A 118 8.06 -12.85 8.04
N LYS A 119 7.84 -13.12 9.33
CA LYS A 119 6.87 -14.11 9.80
C LYS A 119 5.44 -13.59 9.76
N ASN A 120 5.24 -12.28 9.77
CA ASN A 120 3.92 -11.67 9.73
C ASN A 120 3.52 -11.41 8.29
N LYS A 121 2.31 -11.85 7.93
CA LYS A 121 1.78 -11.60 6.60
C LYS A 121 1.40 -10.13 6.45
N PRO A 122 1.72 -9.50 5.32
CA PRO A 122 1.33 -8.11 5.07
C PRO A 122 -0.14 -7.97 4.69
N GLU A 123 -0.94 -9.01 4.83
CA GLU A 123 -2.33 -9.06 4.39
C GLU A 123 -3.27 -9.41 5.52
N LEU A 124 -4.41 -8.71 5.54
CA LEU A 124 -5.62 -9.10 6.28
C LEU A 124 -6.77 -9.14 5.29
N VAL A 125 -7.71 -10.05 5.48
CA VAL A 125 -8.95 -10.07 4.69
C VAL A 125 -10.09 -9.69 5.61
N LEU A 126 -10.74 -8.56 5.31
CA LEU A 126 -11.81 -7.99 6.12
C LEU A 126 -13.16 -8.43 5.60
N ASN A 127 -14.09 -8.72 6.52
CA ASN A 127 -15.49 -8.93 6.15
C ASN A 127 -16.19 -7.57 5.93
N ILE A 128 -17.45 -7.62 5.48
CA ILE A 128 -18.21 -6.40 5.16
C ILE A 128 -18.35 -5.48 6.38
N ASP A 129 -18.60 -6.04 7.56
CA ASP A 129 -18.79 -5.23 8.78
C ASP A 129 -17.49 -4.56 9.20
N GLU A 130 -16.37 -5.27 9.11
CA GLU A 130 -15.05 -4.71 9.39
C GLU A 130 -14.69 -3.60 8.42
N MET A 131 -15.00 -3.76 7.12
CA MET A 131 -14.74 -2.74 6.11
C MET A 131 -15.51 -1.44 6.38
N LYS A 132 -16.73 -1.53 6.92
CA LYS A 132 -17.54 -0.34 7.25
C LYS A 132 -16.96 0.49 8.38
N GLN A 133 -16.05 -0.07 9.17
CA GLN A 133 -15.44 0.62 10.32
C GLN A 133 -14.15 1.36 9.97
N ILE A 134 -13.70 1.23 8.74
CA ILE A 134 -12.47 1.88 8.27
C ILE A 134 -12.80 3.25 7.55
#